data_2e8c8c8839acf7114a5e65d4649b289f
#
_entry.id   2e8c8c8839acf7114a5e65d4649b289f
#
_cell.length_a   1.000
_cell.length_b   1.000
_cell.length_c   1.000
_cell.angle_alpha   90.00
_cell.angle_beta   90.00
_cell.angle_gamma   90.00
#
_symmetry.space_group_name_H-M   'P 1'
#
loop_
_entity.id
_entity.type
_entity.pdbx_description
1 polymer ?
#
loop_
_entity_poly.entity_id
_entity_poly.type
_entity_poly.pdbx_seq_one_letter_code
_entity_poly.pdbx_strand_id
1 'polypeptide(L)'
;MKLLNEITIEIKKSKFIGLCYEISSEDEAKKIIEDLKKEHKKARHIPYAYKVNNTAKKTDDKEPSNTAGLPIYNILERKNLNNHLVAVVRYFCGIKLGAGGLLRAYNEAASAATKDL
;
A
#
# COMPACT_ATOMS: atom_id res chain seq x y z
N MET A 1 9.50 -9.85 -10.62
CA MET A 1 8.43 -9.02 -10.02
C MET A 1 7.29 -8.86 -11.00
N LYS A 2 6.07 -8.95 -10.50
CA LYS A 2 4.88 -8.96 -11.35
C LYS A 2 3.73 -8.23 -10.65
N LEU A 3 3.12 -7.28 -11.35
CA LEU A 3 1.91 -6.63 -10.87
C LEU A 3 0.74 -7.61 -10.99
N LEU A 4 0.12 -7.95 -9.87
CA LEU A 4 -1.00 -8.88 -9.82
C LEU A 4 -2.34 -8.15 -9.89
N ASN A 5 -2.43 -6.97 -9.29
CA ASN A 5 -3.68 -6.24 -9.24
C ASN A 5 -3.44 -4.76 -8.95
N GLU A 6 -4.28 -3.92 -9.54
CA GLU A 6 -4.27 -2.48 -9.31
C GLU A 6 -5.71 -2.00 -9.26
N ILE A 7 -6.08 -1.33 -8.18
CA ILE A 7 -7.43 -0.79 -8.02
C ILE A 7 -7.34 0.65 -7.48
N THR A 8 -8.38 1.42 -7.75
CA THR A 8 -8.49 2.78 -7.21
C THR A 8 -9.80 2.91 -6.45
N ILE A 9 -9.72 3.41 -5.22
CA ILE A 9 -10.90 3.77 -4.45
C ILE A 9 -10.85 5.28 -4.18
N GLU A 10 -12.01 5.88 -3.98
CA GLU A 10 -12.13 7.30 -3.66
C GLU A 10 -12.90 7.45 -2.37
N ILE A 11 -12.32 8.17 -1.40
CA ILE A 11 -12.94 8.44 -0.11
C ILE A 11 -12.78 9.92 0.18
N LYS A 12 -13.90 10.65 0.32
CA LYS A 12 -13.90 12.09 0.55
C LYS A 12 -13.00 12.82 -0.46
N LYS A 13 -13.10 12.42 -1.73
CA LYS A 13 -12.33 12.95 -2.86
C LYS A 13 -10.84 12.64 -2.86
N SER A 14 -10.30 12.02 -1.81
CA SER A 14 -8.94 11.48 -1.86
C SER A 14 -8.95 10.18 -2.66
N LYS A 15 -7.95 9.99 -3.52
CA LYS A 15 -7.78 8.76 -4.29
C LYS A 15 -6.73 7.88 -3.64
N PHE A 16 -7.03 6.59 -3.54
CA PHE A 16 -6.13 5.58 -3.01
C PHE A 16 -5.98 4.50 -4.07
N ILE A 17 -4.79 4.40 -4.64
CA ILE A 17 -4.48 3.38 -5.65
C ILE A 17 -3.76 2.24 -4.95
N GLY A 18 -4.45 1.12 -4.80
CA GLY A 18 -3.87 -0.08 -4.21
C GLY A 18 -3.24 -0.95 -5.28
N LEU A 19 -1.99 -1.36 -5.07
CA LEU A 19 -1.24 -2.18 -6.00
C LEU A 19 -0.65 -3.37 -5.26
N CYS A 20 -0.84 -4.56 -5.80
CA CYS A 20 -0.25 -5.79 -5.25
C CYS A 20 0.69 -6.40 -6.27
N TYR A 21 1.91 -6.68 -5.83
CA TYR A 21 2.96 -7.27 -6.67
C TYR A 21 3.44 -8.59 -6.08
N GLU A 22 3.76 -9.52 -6.95
CA GLU A 22 4.56 -10.69 -6.59
C GLU A 22 6.03 -10.29 -6.70
N ILE A 23 6.82 -10.58 -5.67
CA ILE A 23 8.25 -10.24 -5.62
C ILE A 23 9.06 -11.44 -5.18
N SER A 24 10.34 -11.48 -5.52
CA SER A 24 11.25 -12.55 -5.11
C SER A 24 12.40 -12.06 -4.23
N SER A 25 12.52 -10.75 -4.02
CA SER A 25 13.58 -10.17 -3.19
C SER A 25 13.19 -8.79 -2.66
N GLU A 26 13.92 -8.34 -1.63
CA GLU A 26 13.77 -6.96 -1.15
C GLU A 26 14.19 -5.95 -2.20
N ASP A 27 15.19 -6.28 -3.01
CA ASP A 27 15.64 -5.38 -4.07
C ASP A 27 14.55 -5.12 -5.09
N GLU A 28 13.75 -6.13 -5.43
CA GLU A 28 12.59 -5.95 -6.29
C GLU A 28 11.56 -5.02 -5.64
N ALA A 29 11.32 -5.20 -4.34
CA ALA A 29 10.39 -4.32 -3.61
C ALA A 29 10.86 -2.87 -3.66
N LYS A 30 12.14 -2.63 -3.40
CA LYS A 30 12.72 -1.28 -3.44
C LYS A 30 12.61 -0.65 -4.83
N LYS A 31 12.87 -1.42 -5.87
CA LYS A 31 12.76 -0.96 -7.26
C LYS A 31 11.32 -0.55 -7.59
N ILE A 32 10.35 -1.36 -7.19
CA ILE A 32 8.93 -1.06 -7.40
C ILE A 32 8.57 0.27 -6.73
N ILE A 33 8.99 0.47 -5.48
CA ILE A 33 8.68 1.70 -4.74
C ILE A 33 9.35 2.91 -5.38
N GLU A 34 10.60 2.78 -5.84
CA GLU A 34 11.26 3.86 -6.57
C GLU A 34 10.50 4.24 -7.84
N ASP A 35 10.06 3.24 -8.60
CA ASP A 35 9.31 3.48 -9.83
C ASP A 35 7.97 4.13 -9.56
N LEU A 36 7.26 3.70 -8.49
CA LEU A 36 5.99 4.33 -8.10
C LEU A 36 6.18 5.79 -7.70
N LYS A 37 7.26 6.11 -7.00
CA LYS A 37 7.57 7.49 -6.63
C LYS A 37 7.85 8.37 -7.85
N LYS A 38 8.50 7.82 -8.87
CA LYS A 38 8.75 8.53 -10.13
C LYS A 38 7.48 8.73 -10.93
N GLU A 39 6.64 7.71 -11.00
CA GLU A 39 5.38 7.75 -11.73
C GLU A 39 4.36 8.68 -11.06
N HIS A 40 4.32 8.66 -9.73
CA HIS A 40 3.35 9.41 -8.94
C HIS A 40 4.00 10.55 -8.17
N LYS A 41 4.68 11.45 -8.86
CA LYS A 41 5.39 12.59 -8.24
C LYS A 41 4.51 13.49 -7.41
N LYS A 42 3.22 13.59 -7.75
CA LYS A 42 2.26 14.46 -7.07
C LYS A 42 1.49 13.74 -5.97
N ALA A 43 1.75 12.46 -5.76
CA ALA A 43 1.10 11.73 -4.68
C ALA A 43 1.53 12.30 -3.33
N ARG A 44 0.61 12.31 -2.37
CA ARG A 44 0.87 12.80 -1.02
C ARG A 44 1.74 11.82 -0.25
N HIS A 45 1.39 10.54 -0.30
CA HIS A 45 2.08 9.46 0.41
C HIS A 45 1.99 8.17 -0.39
N ILE A 46 2.97 7.30 -0.22
CA ILE A 46 2.97 5.95 -0.81
C ILE A 46 3.37 4.94 0.27
N PRO A 47 2.48 4.70 1.25
CA PRO A 47 2.73 3.65 2.25
C PRO A 47 2.73 2.28 1.60
N TYR A 48 3.49 1.36 2.21
CA TYR A 48 3.56 0.00 1.69
C TYR A 48 3.94 -0.98 2.78
N ALA A 49 3.77 -2.26 2.48
CA ALA A 49 4.28 -3.36 3.28
C ALA A 49 4.65 -4.51 2.36
N TYR A 50 5.65 -5.29 2.75
CA TYR A 50 5.99 -6.50 2.01
C TYR A 50 6.50 -7.59 2.95
N LYS A 51 6.40 -8.82 2.46
CA LYS A 51 6.98 -9.99 3.11
C LYS A 51 7.69 -10.81 2.03
N VAL A 52 8.98 -11.04 2.20
CA VAL A 52 9.78 -11.81 1.26
C VAL A 52 11.00 -12.40 1.96
N ASN A 53 11.32 -13.67 1.69
CA ASN A 53 12.52 -14.33 2.22
C ASN A 53 12.68 -14.18 3.73
N ASN A 54 11.63 -14.43 4.50
CA ASN A 54 11.61 -14.31 5.96
C ASN A 54 11.86 -12.88 6.47
N THR A 55 11.72 -11.90 5.61
CA THR A 55 11.83 -10.48 5.94
C THR A 55 10.48 -9.82 5.76
N ALA A 56 10.15 -8.90 6.65
CA ALA A 56 8.92 -8.12 6.54
C ALA A 56 9.25 -6.66 6.79
N LYS A 57 8.56 -5.77 6.06
CA LYS A 57 8.71 -4.33 6.24
C LYS A 57 7.38 -3.64 6.04
N LYS A 58 7.15 -2.58 6.80
CA LYS A 58 6.01 -1.69 6.61
C LYS A 58 6.44 -0.25 6.83
N THR A 59 5.78 0.67 6.17
CA THR A 59 6.01 2.10 6.37
C THR A 59 4.71 2.88 6.19
N ASP A 60 4.52 3.88 7.04
CA ASP A 60 3.41 4.83 6.92
C ASP A 60 3.69 5.91 5.88
N ASP A 61 4.91 6.03 5.42
CA ASP A 61 5.35 7.09 4.51
C ASP A 61 4.85 8.47 4.94
N LYS A 62 5.08 8.79 6.22
CA LYS A 62 4.71 10.07 6.84
C LYS A 62 3.21 10.29 7.05
N GLU A 63 2.37 9.30 6.84
CA GLU A 63 1.01 9.34 7.36
C GLU A 63 1.08 9.24 8.90
N PRO A 64 0.05 9.61 9.63
CA PRO A 64 0.06 9.43 11.08
C PRO A 64 0.37 8.00 11.48
N SER A 65 1.07 7.84 12.61
CA SER A 65 1.58 6.54 13.06
C SER A 65 0.51 5.45 13.05
N ASN A 66 0.85 4.31 12.42
CA ASN A 66 0.02 3.10 12.35
C ASN A 66 -1.31 3.25 11.62
N THR A 67 -1.47 4.30 10.80
CA THR A 67 -2.70 4.50 10.02
C THR A 67 -2.63 3.96 8.61
N ALA A 68 -1.46 3.60 8.12
CA ALA A 68 -1.27 3.18 6.73
C ALA A 68 -0.47 1.88 6.63
N GLY A 69 0.79 1.87 7.03
CA GLY A 69 1.65 0.70 6.90
C GLY A 69 1.12 -0.51 7.65
N LEU A 70 0.63 -0.31 8.87
CA LEU A 70 0.11 -1.40 9.70
C LEU A 70 -1.14 -2.06 9.09
N PRO A 71 -2.18 -1.33 8.68
CA PRO A 71 -3.33 -1.99 8.04
C PRO A 71 -2.96 -2.72 6.75
N ILE A 72 -2.02 -2.18 5.95
CA ILE A 72 -1.54 -2.88 4.76
C ILE A 72 -0.84 -4.18 5.15
N TYR A 73 0.07 -4.11 6.13
CA TYR A 73 0.79 -5.28 6.63
C TYR A 73 -0.16 -6.35 7.18
N ASN A 74 -1.17 -5.93 7.93
CA ASN A 74 -2.15 -6.85 8.50
C ASN A 74 -2.91 -7.64 7.44
N ILE A 75 -3.15 -7.07 6.27
CA ILE A 75 -3.76 -7.79 5.15
C ILE A 75 -2.83 -8.90 4.68
N LEU A 76 -1.53 -8.61 4.52
CA LEU A 76 -0.54 -9.63 4.13
C LEU A 76 -0.50 -10.78 5.15
N GLU A 77 -0.54 -10.45 6.44
CA GLU A 77 -0.54 -11.45 7.52
C GLU A 77 -1.80 -12.31 7.50
N ARG A 78 -2.98 -11.68 7.46
CA ARG A 78 -4.25 -12.43 7.48
C ARG A 78 -4.42 -13.34 6.29
N LYS A 79 -3.93 -12.93 5.12
CA LYS A 79 -4.03 -13.73 3.89
C LYS A 79 -2.85 -14.64 3.68
N ASN A 80 -1.89 -14.61 4.59
CA ASN A 80 -0.69 -15.44 4.53
C ASN A 80 0.07 -15.25 3.21
N LEU A 81 0.20 -13.99 2.80
CA LEU A 81 0.82 -13.61 1.53
C LEU A 81 2.32 -13.38 1.70
N ASN A 82 3.12 -14.42 1.43
CA ASN A 82 4.56 -14.32 1.37
C ASN A 82 4.99 -14.02 -0.07
N ASN A 83 6.12 -13.34 -0.24
CA ASN A 83 6.64 -12.95 -1.55
C ASN A 83 5.71 -11.97 -2.28
N HIS A 84 5.10 -11.07 -1.50
CA HIS A 84 4.20 -10.05 -2.02
C HIS A 84 4.53 -8.68 -1.43
N LEU A 85 4.30 -7.66 -2.24
CA LEU A 85 4.34 -6.26 -1.85
C LEU A 85 2.97 -5.65 -2.13
N VAL A 86 2.43 -4.94 -1.15
CA VAL A 86 1.24 -4.11 -1.36
C VAL A 86 1.62 -2.67 -1.08
N ALA A 87 1.37 -1.79 -2.04
CA ALA A 87 1.58 -0.35 -1.91
C ALA A 87 0.25 0.36 -2.15
N VAL A 88 0.07 1.48 -1.49
CA VAL A 88 -1.11 2.32 -1.73
C VAL A 88 -0.63 3.73 -2.02
N VAL A 89 -0.95 4.24 -3.22
CA VAL A 89 -0.59 5.60 -3.64
C VAL A 89 -1.77 6.51 -3.31
N ARG A 90 -1.54 7.51 -2.46
CA ARG A 90 -2.61 8.42 -2.05
C ARG A 90 -2.45 9.79 -2.66
N TYR A 91 -3.52 10.28 -3.29
CA TYR A 91 -3.67 11.66 -3.76
C TYR A 91 -4.68 12.37 -2.86
N PHE A 92 -4.18 13.36 -2.12
CA PHE A 92 -5.01 14.14 -1.21
C PHE A 92 -5.79 15.23 -1.97
N CYS A 93 -7.02 15.46 -1.59
CA CYS A 93 -7.88 16.44 -2.26
C CYS A 93 -8.52 17.44 -1.27
N GLY A 94 -7.77 17.88 -0.27
CA GLY A 94 -8.17 18.98 0.62
C GLY A 94 -9.11 18.62 1.77
N ILE A 95 -9.64 17.41 1.82
CA ILE A 95 -10.53 16.98 2.91
C ILE A 95 -9.79 15.99 3.79
N LYS A 96 -9.58 16.34 5.06
CA LYS A 96 -8.91 15.46 6.01
C LYS A 96 -9.82 14.31 6.42
N LEU A 97 -9.25 13.10 6.47
CA LEU A 97 -9.99 11.91 6.88
C LEU A 97 -9.89 11.62 8.37
N GLY A 98 -8.87 12.18 9.04
CA GLY A 98 -8.56 11.82 10.42
C GLY A 98 -7.91 10.44 10.52
N ALA A 99 -7.35 10.10 11.69
CA ALA A 99 -6.63 8.84 11.87
C ALA A 99 -7.50 7.61 11.63
N GLY A 100 -8.72 7.59 12.16
CA GLY A 100 -9.65 6.48 11.95
C GLY A 100 -10.07 6.31 10.49
N GLY A 101 -10.32 7.42 9.80
CA GLY A 101 -10.66 7.41 8.39
C GLY A 101 -9.52 6.91 7.51
N LEU A 102 -8.29 7.32 7.84
CA LEU A 102 -7.09 6.84 7.13
C LEU A 102 -6.91 5.34 7.32
N LEU A 103 -7.02 4.86 8.56
CA LEU A 103 -6.90 3.44 8.86
C LEU A 103 -7.87 2.61 8.01
N ARG A 104 -9.14 3.03 7.96
CA ARG A 104 -10.17 2.34 7.18
C ARG A 104 -9.87 2.41 5.68
N ALA A 105 -9.42 3.56 5.18
CA ALA A 105 -9.13 3.76 3.76
C ALA A 105 -7.97 2.87 3.29
N TYR A 106 -6.88 2.83 4.05
CA TYR A 106 -5.74 1.98 3.70
C TYR A 106 -6.06 0.50 3.82
N ASN A 107 -6.84 0.12 4.81
CA ASN A 107 -7.31 -1.26 4.94
C ASN A 107 -8.18 -1.65 3.74
N GLU A 108 -9.09 -0.79 3.33
CA GLU A 108 -9.97 -1.05 2.18
C GLU A 108 -9.18 -1.15 0.87
N ALA A 109 -8.24 -0.24 0.65
CA ALA A 109 -7.40 -0.25 -0.56
C ALA A 109 -6.54 -1.52 -0.63
N ALA A 110 -5.91 -1.91 0.48
CA ALA A 110 -5.09 -3.11 0.54
C ALA A 110 -5.94 -4.38 0.36
N SER A 111 -7.12 -4.43 0.97
CA SER A 111 -8.05 -5.55 0.79
C SER A 111 -8.46 -5.70 -0.67
N ALA A 112 -8.81 -4.60 -1.32
CA ALA A 112 -9.22 -4.62 -2.73
C ALA A 112 -8.07 -5.02 -3.65
N ALA A 113 -6.84 -4.55 -3.36
CA ALA A 113 -5.67 -4.89 -4.16
C ALA A 113 -5.26 -6.36 -4.04
N THR A 114 -5.68 -7.03 -2.98
CA THR A 114 -5.36 -8.45 -2.73
C THR A 114 -6.58 -9.35 -2.90
N LYS A 115 -7.65 -8.85 -3.53
CA LYS A 115 -8.83 -9.65 -3.79
C LYS A 115 -8.46 -10.87 -4.61
N ASP A 116 -9.01 -12.02 -4.26
CA ASP A 116 -8.77 -13.32 -4.90
C ASP A 116 -7.36 -13.92 -4.62
N LEU A 117 -6.64 -13.38 -3.66
CA LEU A 117 -5.36 -13.94 -3.24
C LEU A 117 -5.44 -14.66 -1.90
#